data_c1a6d9d5f94df41117dcf211a50cb4c7
#
_entry.id   c1a6d9d5f94df41117dcf211a50cb4c7
#
_cell.length_a   1.000
_cell.length_b   1.000
_cell.length_c   1.000
_cell.angle_alpha   90.00
_cell.angle_beta   90.00
_cell.angle_gamma   90.00
#
_symmetry.space_group_name_H-M   'P 1'
#
loop_
_entity.id
_entity.type
_entity.pdbx_description
1 polymer ?
#
loop_
_entity_poly.entity_id
_entity_poly.type
_entity_poly.pdbx_seq_one_letter_code
_entity_poly.pdbx_strand_id
1 'polypeptide(L)'
;MLKRRVVVQASIAGGLVAVTAGLAMSTHERLAPGPADDEGWRPIAWPFPRDAWPVGCAWRRESLEVYVRPKLGFCGNCDTGVVTDEEVDRVTDLDLLDERFAPMREGDFVRIGRFPGRSRLYRYALRNGALRHAEGIAVSQKCDLVVAVIAGNLANEQERSSAYRFLESATVQGWLDQQLEGR
;
A
#
# COMPACT_ATOMS: atom_id res chain seq x y z
N MET A 1 -55.68 -38.92 14.39
CA MET A 1 -54.41 -39.01 13.67
C MET A 1 -54.04 -37.67 13.10
N LEU A 2 -53.47 -36.77 13.93
CA LEU A 2 -53.02 -35.47 13.44
C LEU A 2 -52.04 -34.90 14.48
N LYS A 3 -50.76 -35.22 14.42
CA LYS A 3 -49.67 -34.56 15.17
C LYS A 3 -48.31 -35.10 14.72
N ARG A 4 -47.82 -34.72 13.56
CA ARG A 4 -46.40 -34.92 13.15
C ARG A 4 -46.04 -34.13 11.88
N ARG A 5 -46.19 -32.81 11.88
CA ARG A 5 -45.70 -32.01 10.75
C ARG A 5 -45.26 -30.58 11.12
N VAL A 6 -44.77 -30.30 12.33
CA VAL A 6 -44.38 -28.90 12.69
C VAL A 6 -42.94 -28.77 13.17
N VAL A 7 -42.12 -29.82 13.20
CA VAL A 7 -40.77 -29.72 13.84
C VAL A 7 -39.60 -29.58 12.83
N VAL A 8 -39.80 -29.62 11.53
CA VAL A 8 -38.67 -29.64 10.55
C VAL A 8 -38.33 -28.28 9.94
N GLN A 9 -39.17 -27.26 10.10
CA GLN A 9 -38.91 -25.96 9.46
C GLN A 9 -38.14 -24.92 10.30
N ALA A 10 -37.90 -25.17 11.58
CA ALA A 10 -37.20 -24.18 12.44
C ALA A 10 -35.67 -24.31 12.42
N SER A 11 -35.08 -25.39 11.90
CA SER A 11 -33.64 -25.65 11.98
C SER A 11 -32.83 -25.12 10.78
N ILE A 12 -33.47 -24.76 9.67
CA ILE A 12 -32.76 -24.30 8.45
C ILE A 12 -32.55 -22.77 8.44
N ALA A 13 -33.42 -22.02 9.11
CA ALA A 13 -33.29 -20.57 9.17
C ALA A 13 -32.16 -20.08 10.10
N GLY A 14 -31.83 -20.86 11.14
CA GLY A 14 -30.75 -20.49 12.08
C GLY A 14 -29.33 -20.67 11.53
N GLY A 15 -29.12 -21.61 10.61
CA GLY A 15 -27.81 -21.90 10.06
C GLY A 15 -27.32 -20.87 9.02
N LEU A 16 -28.23 -20.26 8.28
CA LEU A 16 -27.90 -19.28 7.22
C LEU A 16 -27.52 -17.90 7.77
N VAL A 17 -28.10 -17.50 8.91
CA VAL A 17 -27.80 -16.23 9.56
C VAL A 17 -26.41 -16.25 10.23
N ALA A 18 -25.98 -17.38 10.79
CA ALA A 18 -24.69 -17.53 11.44
C ALA A 18 -23.52 -17.50 10.42
N VAL A 19 -23.72 -18.05 9.21
CA VAL A 19 -22.68 -18.07 8.16
C VAL A 19 -22.49 -16.68 7.52
N THR A 20 -23.56 -15.92 7.34
CA THR A 20 -23.47 -14.56 6.78
C THR A 20 -22.86 -13.55 7.76
N ALA A 21 -23.08 -13.71 9.08
CA ALA A 21 -22.45 -12.86 10.09
C ALA A 21 -20.94 -13.13 10.23
N GLY A 22 -20.49 -14.38 10.06
CA GLY A 22 -19.06 -14.74 10.10
C GLY A 22 -18.26 -14.21 8.91
N LEU A 23 -18.86 -14.11 7.71
CA LEU A 23 -18.22 -13.58 6.53
C LEU A 23 -18.15 -12.04 6.53
N ALA A 24 -19.09 -11.37 7.19
CA ALA A 24 -19.06 -9.90 7.32
C ALA A 24 -18.00 -9.41 8.33
N MET A 25 -17.67 -10.18 9.36
CA MET A 25 -16.65 -9.81 10.34
C MET A 25 -15.22 -9.90 9.78
N SER A 26 -14.93 -10.83 8.89
CA SER A 26 -13.57 -11.00 8.33
C SER A 26 -13.14 -9.92 7.34
N THR A 27 -14.07 -9.12 6.81
CA THR A 27 -13.75 -8.00 5.89
C THR A 27 -13.56 -6.67 6.61
N HIS A 28 -14.01 -6.53 7.87
CA HIS A 28 -13.90 -5.27 8.62
C HIS A 28 -12.58 -5.12 9.39
N GLU A 29 -11.91 -6.21 9.74
CA GLU A 29 -10.67 -6.17 10.51
C GLU A 29 -9.46 -5.62 9.72
N ARG A 30 -9.51 -5.61 8.39
CA ARG A 30 -8.39 -5.13 7.53
C ARG A 30 -8.40 -3.64 7.25
N LEU A 31 -9.36 -2.89 7.74
CA LEU A 31 -9.54 -1.46 7.41
C LEU A 31 -9.53 -0.53 8.63
N ALA A 32 -9.37 -1.05 9.84
CA ALA A 32 -9.33 -0.21 11.04
C ALA A 32 -7.94 0.41 11.24
N PRO A 33 -7.84 1.72 11.47
CA PRO A 33 -6.59 2.33 11.91
C PRO A 33 -6.13 1.66 13.22
N GLY A 34 -4.88 1.18 13.23
CA GLY A 34 -4.27 0.60 14.43
C GLY A 34 -3.62 1.64 15.33
N PRO A 35 -3.14 1.24 16.52
CA PRO A 35 -2.30 2.10 17.35
C PRO A 35 -1.01 2.45 16.61
N ALA A 36 -0.37 3.54 17.02
CA ALA A 36 0.96 3.88 16.53
C ALA A 36 1.99 2.88 17.08
N ASP A 37 3.03 2.63 16.30
CA ASP A 37 4.22 1.93 16.76
C ASP A 37 5.10 2.84 17.64
N ASP A 38 6.23 2.30 18.11
CA ASP A 38 7.17 3.03 18.99
C ASP A 38 7.81 4.25 18.30
N GLU A 39 7.82 4.30 16.97
CA GLU A 39 8.30 5.43 16.18
C GLU A 39 7.19 6.42 15.80
N GLY A 40 5.95 6.15 16.19
CA GLY A 40 4.77 6.99 15.95
C GLY A 40 4.08 6.74 14.60
N TRP A 41 4.47 5.71 13.84
CA TRP A 41 3.76 5.29 12.64
C TRP A 41 2.50 4.52 12.99
N ARG A 42 1.36 4.96 12.47
CA ARG A 42 0.08 4.28 12.65
C ARG A 42 -0.45 3.79 11.30
N PRO A 43 -0.96 2.59 11.23
CA PRO A 43 -1.66 2.12 10.04
C PRO A 43 -2.91 2.96 9.82
N ILE A 44 -3.15 3.29 8.56
CA ILE A 44 -4.37 3.97 8.09
C ILE A 44 -5.05 3.10 7.02
N ALA A 45 -6.33 3.35 6.78
CA ALA A 45 -7.05 2.67 5.73
C ALA A 45 -6.39 2.96 4.37
N TRP A 46 -6.29 1.92 3.52
CA TRP A 46 -5.86 2.08 2.12
C TRP A 46 -6.87 2.96 1.38
N PRO A 47 -6.48 4.15 0.90
CA PRO A 47 -7.44 5.15 0.42
C PRO A 47 -7.85 4.95 -1.05
N PHE A 48 -7.12 4.09 -1.77
CA PHE A 48 -7.31 3.96 -3.21
C PHE A 48 -8.39 2.94 -3.56
N PRO A 49 -9.07 3.09 -4.71
CA PRO A 49 -10.06 2.13 -5.17
C PRO A 49 -9.40 0.75 -5.42
N ARG A 50 -10.22 -0.28 -5.41
CA ARG A 50 -9.77 -1.62 -5.81
C ARG A 50 -9.55 -1.66 -7.31
N ASP A 51 -8.42 -2.20 -7.69
CA ASP A 51 -8.04 -2.48 -9.08
C ASP A 51 -7.60 -3.95 -9.22
N ALA A 52 -6.88 -4.27 -10.28
CA ALA A 52 -6.38 -5.63 -10.52
C ALA A 52 -5.23 -6.06 -9.58
N TRP A 53 -4.62 -5.11 -8.86
CA TRP A 53 -3.48 -5.38 -7.99
C TRP A 53 -3.93 -5.70 -6.56
N PRO A 54 -3.11 -6.43 -5.78
CA PRO A 54 -3.36 -6.60 -4.35
C PRO A 54 -3.52 -5.27 -3.64
N VAL A 55 -4.38 -5.24 -2.65
CA VAL A 55 -4.54 -4.06 -1.79
C VAL A 55 -3.24 -3.83 -1.03
N GLY A 56 -2.76 -2.60 -1.03
CA GLY A 56 -1.57 -2.19 -0.30
C GLY A 56 -1.84 -1.92 1.16
N CYS A 57 -0.79 -1.52 1.86
CA CYS A 57 -0.85 -0.97 3.21
C CYS A 57 -0.45 0.51 3.20
N ALA A 58 -1.00 1.25 4.14
CA ALA A 58 -0.73 2.67 4.30
C ALA A 58 -0.49 3.01 5.76
N TRP A 59 0.43 3.93 6.00
CA TRP A 59 0.78 4.41 7.33
C TRP A 59 0.94 5.92 7.32
N ARG A 60 0.69 6.52 8.48
CA ARG A 60 0.86 7.96 8.69
C ARG A 60 1.66 8.22 9.97
N ARG A 61 2.55 9.20 9.87
CA ARG A 61 3.24 9.78 11.00
C ARG A 61 3.27 11.29 10.81
N GLU A 62 2.61 12.03 11.71
CA GLU A 62 2.49 13.48 11.57
C GLU A 62 1.95 13.91 10.19
N SER A 63 2.79 14.62 9.40
CA SER A 63 2.47 15.08 8.04
C SER A 63 2.87 14.10 6.94
N LEU A 64 3.61 13.03 7.28
CA LEU A 64 4.06 12.01 6.34
C LEU A 64 3.04 10.89 6.18
N GLU A 65 2.87 10.46 4.96
CA GLU A 65 2.11 9.27 4.60
C GLU A 65 2.98 8.35 3.73
N VAL A 66 2.94 7.06 4.03
CA VAL A 66 3.65 6.02 3.30
C VAL A 66 2.63 5.00 2.81
N TYR A 67 2.62 4.77 1.52
CA TYR A 67 1.77 3.80 0.84
C TYR A 67 2.66 2.75 0.21
N VAL A 68 2.39 1.47 0.43
CA VAL A 68 3.18 0.38 -0.12
C VAL A 68 2.27 -0.66 -0.72
N ARG A 69 2.56 -1.11 -1.94
CA ARG A 69 1.76 -2.12 -2.64
C ARG A 69 2.63 -3.04 -3.48
N PRO A 70 2.42 -4.37 -3.44
CA PRO A 70 3.03 -5.29 -4.38
C PRO A 70 2.24 -5.27 -5.70
N LYS A 71 2.96 -5.31 -6.82
CA LYS A 71 2.43 -5.53 -8.18
C LYS A 71 2.97 -6.86 -8.68
N LEU A 72 2.21 -7.91 -8.42
CA LEU A 72 2.62 -9.29 -8.60
C LEU A 72 2.56 -9.71 -10.07
N GLY A 73 3.63 -10.36 -10.57
CA GLY A 73 3.72 -10.79 -11.96
C GLY A 73 3.87 -9.64 -12.95
N PHE A 74 4.30 -8.47 -12.48
CA PHE A 74 4.57 -7.33 -13.34
C PHE A 74 5.92 -7.53 -14.05
N CYS A 75 5.93 -8.37 -15.07
CA CYS A 75 7.11 -8.67 -15.87
C CYS A 75 7.39 -7.54 -16.88
N GLY A 76 7.91 -6.42 -16.40
CA GLY A 76 8.48 -5.41 -17.29
C GLY A 76 9.89 -5.81 -17.71
N ASN A 77 10.74 -6.10 -16.74
CA ASN A 77 12.14 -6.43 -16.95
C ASN A 77 12.68 -7.27 -15.79
N CYS A 78 12.38 -8.58 -15.80
CA CYS A 78 12.74 -9.49 -14.71
C CYS A 78 14.26 -9.58 -14.47
N ASP A 79 15.06 -9.30 -15.50
CA ASP A 79 16.53 -9.43 -15.44
C ASP A 79 17.20 -8.18 -14.90
N THR A 80 16.70 -7.00 -15.23
CA THR A 80 17.34 -5.71 -14.88
C THR A 80 16.62 -4.93 -13.77
N GLY A 81 15.37 -5.29 -13.49
CA GLY A 81 14.55 -4.56 -12.53
C GLY A 81 14.11 -3.18 -13.03
N VAL A 82 13.78 -2.27 -12.12
CA VAL A 82 13.41 -0.89 -12.43
C VAL A 82 14.68 -0.04 -12.50
N VAL A 83 15.03 0.44 -13.69
CA VAL A 83 16.28 1.16 -13.95
C VAL A 83 16.08 2.55 -14.53
N THR A 84 14.89 2.88 -15.06
CA THR A 84 14.61 4.18 -15.68
C THR A 84 13.55 4.98 -14.93
N ASP A 85 13.54 6.29 -15.14
CA ASP A 85 12.56 7.20 -14.57
C ASP A 85 11.17 6.95 -15.15
N GLU A 86 11.09 6.62 -16.43
CA GLU A 86 9.84 6.31 -17.13
C GLU A 86 9.18 5.05 -16.56
N GLU A 87 9.98 4.10 -16.08
CA GLU A 87 9.46 2.92 -15.38
C GLU A 87 8.86 3.33 -14.04
N VAL A 88 9.53 4.18 -13.26
CA VAL A 88 8.99 4.70 -12.00
C VAL A 88 7.70 5.47 -12.25
N ASP A 89 7.67 6.39 -13.22
CA ASP A 89 6.50 7.18 -13.57
C ASP A 89 5.28 6.30 -13.93
N ARG A 90 5.54 5.19 -14.61
CA ARG A 90 4.49 4.28 -15.06
C ARG A 90 3.93 3.37 -13.97
N VAL A 91 4.76 2.96 -13.00
CA VAL A 91 4.38 1.91 -12.05
C VAL A 91 4.00 2.41 -10.67
N THR A 92 4.46 3.59 -10.27
CA THR A 92 4.07 4.18 -8.99
C THR A 92 2.64 4.72 -9.06
N ASP A 93 1.90 4.57 -7.98
CA ASP A 93 0.48 4.94 -7.91
C ASP A 93 0.29 6.43 -7.54
N LEU A 94 1.14 7.30 -8.05
CA LEU A 94 1.10 8.74 -7.76
C LEU A 94 -0.16 9.42 -8.28
N ASP A 95 -0.66 8.99 -9.43
CA ASP A 95 -1.90 9.45 -10.04
C ASP A 95 -3.13 9.14 -9.16
N LEU A 96 -3.08 8.07 -8.37
CA LEU A 96 -4.12 7.76 -7.38
C LEU A 96 -4.14 8.75 -6.21
N LEU A 97 -3.01 9.38 -5.88
CA LEU A 97 -2.95 10.46 -4.89
C LEU A 97 -3.42 11.78 -5.50
N ASP A 98 -2.82 12.17 -6.62
CA ASP A 98 -3.18 13.37 -7.35
C ASP A 98 -2.52 13.36 -8.75
N GLU A 99 -3.33 13.44 -9.80
CA GLU A 99 -2.88 13.44 -11.20
C GLU A 99 -1.99 14.65 -11.58
N ARG A 100 -1.95 15.70 -10.73
CA ARG A 100 -1.14 16.90 -10.95
C ARG A 100 0.32 16.73 -10.56
N PHE A 101 0.72 15.64 -9.92
CA PHE A 101 2.12 15.40 -9.60
C PHE A 101 2.97 15.37 -10.88
N ALA A 102 3.98 16.24 -10.92
CA ALA A 102 4.95 16.29 -12.00
C ALA A 102 6.36 16.04 -11.45
N PRO A 103 7.22 15.34 -12.21
CA PRO A 103 8.58 15.08 -11.79
C PRO A 103 9.37 16.36 -11.60
N MET A 104 10.21 16.41 -10.57
CA MET A 104 11.02 17.56 -10.22
C MET A 104 12.42 17.50 -10.87
N ARG A 105 12.99 16.32 -10.94
CA ARG A 105 14.35 16.06 -11.41
C ARG A 105 14.48 14.60 -11.84
N GLU A 106 15.65 14.25 -12.36
CA GLU A 106 16.05 12.87 -12.57
C GLU A 106 16.02 12.09 -11.25
N GLY A 107 15.60 10.85 -11.34
CA GLY A 107 15.47 9.95 -10.21
C GLY A 107 16.80 9.38 -9.73
N ASP A 108 16.77 8.79 -8.57
CA ASP A 108 17.94 8.21 -7.92
C ASP A 108 17.82 6.68 -7.84
N PHE A 109 18.93 5.95 -7.92
CA PHE A 109 18.96 4.55 -7.54
C PHE A 109 18.79 4.44 -6.02
N VAL A 110 17.90 3.55 -5.61
CA VAL A 110 17.60 3.32 -4.20
C VAL A 110 17.59 1.83 -3.86
N ARG A 111 17.66 1.53 -2.58
CA ARG A 111 17.46 0.20 -2.05
C ARG A 111 16.49 0.28 -0.87
N ILE A 112 15.50 -0.60 -0.86
CA ILE A 112 14.59 -0.77 0.27
C ILE A 112 14.80 -2.17 0.83
N GLY A 113 15.45 -2.27 1.99
CA GLY A 113 15.92 -3.55 2.52
C GLY A 113 16.85 -4.25 1.53
N ARG A 114 16.47 -5.43 1.06
CA ARG A 114 17.23 -6.22 0.07
C ARG A 114 16.90 -5.88 -1.40
N PHE A 115 15.86 -5.07 -1.65
CA PHE A 115 15.33 -4.84 -2.99
C PHE A 115 15.97 -3.60 -3.63
N PRO A 116 16.69 -3.76 -4.76
CA PRO A 116 17.18 -2.63 -5.54
C PRO A 116 16.07 -2.04 -6.40
N GLY A 117 16.17 -0.76 -6.69
CA GLY A 117 15.22 -0.07 -7.53
C GLY A 117 15.57 1.39 -7.78
N ARG A 118 14.54 2.16 -8.06
CA ARG A 118 14.67 3.58 -8.39
C ARG A 118 13.59 4.38 -7.69
N SER A 119 13.93 5.62 -7.33
CA SER A 119 12.96 6.59 -6.81
C SER A 119 12.98 7.87 -7.63
N ARG A 120 11.88 8.61 -7.60
CA ARG A 120 11.75 9.91 -8.25
C ARG A 120 10.90 10.84 -7.41
N LEU A 121 11.32 12.11 -7.32
CA LEU A 121 10.60 13.16 -6.61
C LEU A 121 9.61 13.88 -7.53
N TYR A 122 8.44 14.16 -6.98
CA TYR A 122 7.35 14.85 -7.67
C TYR A 122 6.81 15.99 -6.83
N ARG A 123 6.19 16.95 -7.50
CA ARG A 123 5.49 18.06 -6.83
C ARG A 123 4.32 18.57 -7.66
N TYR A 124 3.41 19.24 -7.00
CA TYR A 124 2.44 20.13 -7.63
C TYR A 124 2.15 21.34 -6.74
N ALA A 125 1.66 22.44 -7.34
CA ALA A 125 1.27 23.63 -6.62
C ALA A 125 -0.23 23.62 -6.29
N LEU A 126 -0.57 23.90 -5.03
CA LEU A 126 -1.92 24.17 -4.60
C LEU A 126 -2.38 25.56 -5.07
N ARG A 127 -3.70 25.82 -5.06
CA ARG A 127 -4.25 27.14 -5.45
C ARG A 127 -3.73 28.30 -4.61
N ASN A 128 -3.34 28.06 -3.37
CA ASN A 128 -2.75 29.06 -2.46
C ASN A 128 -1.23 29.20 -2.64
N GLY A 129 -0.63 28.58 -3.65
CA GLY A 129 0.82 28.62 -3.92
C GLY A 129 1.66 27.65 -3.09
N ALA A 130 1.10 26.97 -2.09
CA ALA A 130 1.83 25.95 -1.34
C ALA A 130 2.17 24.76 -2.24
N LEU A 131 3.35 24.17 -2.02
CA LEU A 131 3.78 22.98 -2.76
C LEU A 131 3.45 21.72 -1.98
N ARG A 132 2.96 20.72 -2.71
CA ARG A 132 2.86 19.34 -2.25
C ARG A 132 3.96 18.52 -2.90
N HIS A 133 4.59 17.66 -2.12
CA HIS A 133 5.65 16.77 -2.58
C HIS A 133 5.24 15.32 -2.37
N ALA A 134 5.72 14.49 -3.27
CA ALA A 134 5.70 13.04 -3.12
C ALA A 134 6.98 12.43 -3.71
N GLU A 135 7.32 11.25 -3.25
CA GLU A 135 8.37 10.43 -3.84
C GLU A 135 7.78 9.08 -4.23
N GLY A 136 7.86 8.76 -5.51
CA GLY A 136 7.52 7.45 -6.03
C GLY A 136 8.77 6.57 -6.00
N ILE A 137 8.62 5.36 -5.50
CA ILE A 137 9.69 4.37 -5.38
C ILE A 137 9.19 3.07 -6.02
N ALA A 138 10.01 2.47 -6.87
CA ALA A 138 9.75 1.16 -7.44
C ALA A 138 10.98 0.28 -7.24
N VAL A 139 10.80 -0.84 -6.56
CA VAL A 139 11.85 -1.84 -6.33
C VAL A 139 11.42 -3.20 -6.87
N SER A 140 12.37 -3.98 -7.33
CA SER A 140 12.12 -5.24 -8.01
C SER A 140 12.54 -6.43 -7.16
N GLN A 141 11.71 -7.46 -7.18
CA GLN A 141 12.06 -8.78 -6.67
C GLN A 141 11.68 -9.83 -7.71
N LYS A 142 12.66 -10.31 -8.46
CA LYS A 142 12.43 -11.23 -9.60
C LYS A 142 11.43 -10.57 -10.59
N CYS A 143 10.31 -11.24 -10.88
CA CYS A 143 9.27 -10.72 -11.75
C CYS A 143 8.15 -9.95 -11.04
N ASP A 144 8.31 -9.66 -9.74
CA ASP A 144 7.38 -8.86 -8.97
C ASP A 144 7.95 -7.46 -8.71
N LEU A 145 7.07 -6.46 -8.61
CA LEU A 145 7.43 -5.13 -8.15
C LEU A 145 6.83 -4.87 -6.77
N VAL A 146 7.55 -4.08 -5.99
CA VAL A 146 7.00 -3.37 -4.86
C VAL A 146 7.06 -1.88 -5.19
N VAL A 147 5.92 -1.23 -5.16
CA VAL A 147 5.84 0.22 -5.31
C VAL A 147 5.53 0.86 -3.97
N ALA A 148 6.21 1.96 -3.70
CA ALA A 148 5.92 2.78 -2.53
C ALA A 148 5.74 4.24 -2.97
N VAL A 149 4.87 4.95 -2.26
CA VAL A 149 4.74 6.40 -2.37
C VAL A 149 4.88 7.01 -0.99
N ILE A 150 5.79 7.96 -0.86
CA ILE A 150 5.94 8.81 0.32
C ILE A 150 5.32 10.16 -0.03
N ALA A 151 4.34 10.63 0.74
CA ALA A 151 3.73 11.94 0.55
C ALA A 151 3.90 12.77 1.82
N GLY A 152 4.23 14.05 1.67
CA GLY A 152 4.41 14.97 2.80
C GLY A 152 5.39 16.09 2.52
N ASN A 153 6.04 16.62 3.57
CA ASN A 153 7.06 17.66 3.45
C ASN A 153 8.44 17.06 3.13
N LEU A 154 8.61 16.54 1.93
CA LEU A 154 9.86 15.90 1.50
C LEU A 154 11.00 16.88 1.18
N ALA A 155 10.78 18.19 1.30
CA ALA A 155 11.85 19.18 1.31
C ALA A 155 12.68 19.12 2.61
N ASN A 156 12.11 18.53 3.67
CA ASN A 156 12.81 18.25 4.91
C ASN A 156 13.50 16.88 4.80
N GLU A 157 14.83 16.87 4.71
CA GLU A 157 15.63 15.64 4.58
C GLU A 157 15.46 14.69 5.79
N GLN A 158 15.23 15.23 6.98
CA GLN A 158 15.00 14.41 8.18
C GLN A 158 13.66 13.65 8.09
N GLU A 159 12.61 14.29 7.59
CA GLU A 159 11.32 13.63 7.36
C GLU A 159 11.46 12.56 6.27
N ARG A 160 12.12 12.88 5.17
CA ARG A 160 12.40 11.93 4.09
C ARG A 160 13.18 10.71 4.58
N SER A 161 14.28 10.92 5.30
CA SER A 161 15.10 9.85 5.90
C SER A 161 14.29 8.99 6.89
N SER A 162 13.37 9.60 7.64
CA SER A 162 12.47 8.88 8.54
C SER A 162 11.54 7.93 7.78
N ALA A 163 10.98 8.37 6.66
CA ALA A 163 10.13 7.53 5.83
C ALA A 163 10.92 6.35 5.22
N TYR A 164 12.14 6.57 4.78
CA TYR A 164 13.01 5.49 4.28
C TYR A 164 13.33 4.47 5.37
N ARG A 165 13.70 4.91 6.59
CA ARG A 165 13.90 3.99 7.72
C ARG A 165 12.64 3.18 8.03
N PHE A 166 11.48 3.81 7.93
CA PHE A 166 10.22 3.10 8.12
C PHE A 166 9.97 2.04 7.04
N LEU A 167 10.25 2.33 5.77
CA LEU A 167 10.17 1.35 4.68
C LEU A 167 11.10 0.14 4.93
N GLU A 168 12.22 0.35 5.61
CA GLU A 168 13.17 -0.71 6.00
C GLU A 168 12.83 -1.39 7.34
N SER A 169 11.80 -0.92 8.05
CA SER A 169 11.41 -1.47 9.35
C SER A 169 10.88 -2.90 9.25
N ALA A 170 10.96 -3.63 10.36
CA ALA A 170 10.41 -4.98 10.46
C ALA A 170 8.89 -5.02 10.14
N THR A 171 8.17 -3.95 10.44
CA THR A 171 6.74 -3.82 10.13
C THR A 171 6.48 -3.90 8.64
N VAL A 172 7.17 -3.07 7.84
CA VAL A 172 6.99 -3.03 6.39
C VAL A 172 7.60 -4.26 5.72
N GLN A 173 8.84 -4.62 6.10
CA GLN A 173 9.53 -5.76 5.50
C GLN A 173 8.81 -7.07 5.79
N GLY A 174 8.36 -7.31 7.02
CA GLY A 174 7.59 -8.51 7.37
C GLY A 174 6.25 -8.60 6.62
N TRP A 175 5.58 -7.47 6.42
CA TRP A 175 4.38 -7.45 5.59
C TRP A 175 4.69 -7.76 4.12
N LEU A 176 5.76 -7.19 3.55
CA LEU A 176 6.20 -7.46 2.18
C LEU A 176 6.57 -8.93 1.98
N ASP A 177 7.31 -9.53 2.90
CA ASP A 177 7.67 -10.94 2.82
C ASP A 177 6.40 -11.83 2.76
N GLN A 178 5.39 -11.56 3.59
CA GLN A 178 4.12 -12.27 3.55
C GLN A 178 3.40 -12.14 2.19
N GLN A 179 3.46 -10.97 1.56
CA GLN A 179 2.82 -10.74 0.26
C GLN A 179 3.57 -11.41 -0.91
N LEU A 180 4.89 -11.52 -0.81
CA LEU A 180 5.75 -12.01 -1.88
C LEU A 180 6.07 -13.52 -1.76
N GLU A 181 6.05 -14.10 -0.55
CA GLU A 181 6.36 -15.50 -0.27
C GLU A 181 5.11 -16.39 -0.25
N GLY A 182 3.93 -15.82 -0.17
CA GLY A 182 2.64 -16.55 -0.09
C GLY A 182 2.22 -17.25 -1.38
N ARG A 183 3.18 -17.59 -2.28
CA ARG A 183 2.93 -18.25 -3.58
C ARG A 183 3.70 -19.54 -3.75
#